data_9573ef125782b542a3e2afd040728333
#
_entry.id   9573ef125782b542a3e2afd040728333
#
_cell.length_a   1.000
_cell.length_b   1.000
_cell.length_c   1.000
_cell.angle_alpha   90.00
_cell.angle_beta   90.00
_cell.angle_gamma   90.00
#
_symmetry.space_group_name_H-M   'P 1'
#
loop_
_entity.id
_entity.type
_entity.pdbx_description
1 polymer ?
#
loop_
_entity_poly.entity_id
_entity_poly.type
_entity_poly.pdbx_seq_one_letter_code
_entity_poly.pdbx_strand_id
1 'polypeptide(L)'
;NDIQLAISSPVFKSLDLPNTDYSKGKPNNIVITVLAFIMSIFLPIFFLQFKKLINNKIQDIDELRTCLDNNISIVGEIPFEEKNQNNEEKRNPIIESFNLLRSSCEFLIDYQKKQAKVIGITSSIQSEGKTYTALNIAKSYSKIGAKTLLIGFDLRNPQLHKHLAIEKEKNHGITNYLLGKVE
;
A
#
# COMPACT_ATOMS: atom_id res chain seq x y z
N ASN A 1 12.63 -19.82 103.46
CA ASN A 1 11.31 -19.80 102.81
C ASN A 1 11.23 -18.98 101.51
N ASP A 2 12.30 -18.26 101.14
CA ASP A 2 12.26 -17.35 100.01
C ASP A 2 12.76 -17.97 98.70
N ILE A 3 13.05 -19.24 98.70
CA ILE A 3 13.50 -19.95 97.46
C ILE A 3 12.39 -20.53 96.65
N GLN A 4 11.19 -20.66 97.22
CA GLN A 4 10.06 -21.26 96.53
C GLN A 4 9.23 -20.25 95.70
N LEU A 5 9.44 -18.97 95.91
CA LEU A 5 8.71 -17.92 95.15
C LEU A 5 9.36 -17.54 93.82
N ALA A 6 10.56 -18.04 93.54
CA ALA A 6 11.25 -17.70 92.28
C ALA A 6 10.97 -18.65 91.11
N ILE A 7 10.18 -19.75 91.37
CA ILE A 7 9.94 -20.79 90.32
C ILE A 7 8.55 -20.63 89.66
N SER A 8 7.72 -19.67 90.08
CA SER A 8 6.36 -19.54 89.56
C SER A 8 6.08 -18.35 88.63
N SER A 9 7.09 -17.73 88.14
CA SER A 9 6.85 -16.78 87.07
C SER A 9 7.03 -17.48 85.68
N PRO A 10 5.99 -17.66 84.90
CA PRO A 10 6.17 -18.17 83.53
C PRO A 10 6.87 -17.10 82.71
N VAL A 11 8.16 -17.28 82.52
CA VAL A 11 8.98 -16.49 81.60
C VAL A 11 8.76 -16.93 80.16
N PHE A 12 7.57 -17.34 79.84
CA PHE A 12 7.14 -17.43 78.43
C PHE A 12 6.41 -16.16 78.07
N LYS A 13 7.14 -15.09 77.83
CA LYS A 13 6.66 -14.00 76.98
C LYS A 13 6.42 -14.63 75.64
N SER A 14 5.17 -14.84 75.28
CA SER A 14 4.81 -15.26 73.94
C SER A 14 5.48 -14.27 73.01
N LEU A 15 6.48 -14.77 72.23
CA LEU A 15 6.91 -14.07 71.05
C LEU A 15 5.69 -13.98 70.15
N ASP A 16 5.02 -12.83 70.15
CA ASP A 16 4.07 -12.49 69.12
C ASP A 16 4.83 -12.59 67.80
N LEU A 17 4.68 -13.70 67.09
CA LEU A 17 5.08 -13.82 65.73
C LEU A 17 4.46 -12.63 65.03
N PRO A 18 5.24 -11.86 64.23
CA PRO A 18 4.66 -10.77 63.47
C PRO A 18 3.55 -11.36 62.62
N ASN A 19 2.33 -11.04 63.02
CA ASN A 19 1.14 -11.38 62.26
C ASN A 19 1.23 -10.59 60.98
N THR A 20 1.92 -11.14 60.00
CA THR A 20 1.85 -10.63 58.66
C THR A 20 0.47 -10.93 58.12
N ASP A 21 -0.52 -10.19 58.61
CA ASP A 21 -1.77 -10.04 57.92
C ASP A 21 -1.46 -9.33 56.61
N TYR A 22 -0.96 -10.12 55.68
CA TYR A 22 -1.13 -9.78 54.26
C TYR A 22 -2.64 -9.82 54.06
N SER A 23 -3.33 -8.77 54.45
CA SER A 23 -4.63 -8.48 53.88
C SER A 23 -4.32 -8.20 52.37
N LYS A 24 -4.20 -9.33 51.63
CA LYS A 24 -4.34 -9.30 50.21
C LYS A 24 -5.64 -8.60 49.94
N GLY A 25 -5.59 -7.29 49.71
CA GLY A 25 -6.75 -6.53 49.30
C GLY A 25 -7.32 -7.28 48.09
N LYS A 26 -8.40 -8.03 48.29
CA LYS A 26 -9.04 -8.74 47.19
C LYS A 26 -9.38 -7.66 46.17
N PRO A 27 -8.80 -7.71 44.99
CA PRO A 27 -9.10 -6.72 43.98
C PRO A 27 -10.61 -6.75 43.77
N ASN A 28 -11.23 -5.59 43.77
CA ASN A 28 -12.67 -5.47 43.64
C ASN A 28 -13.06 -6.04 42.26
N ASN A 29 -13.77 -7.16 42.22
CA ASN A 29 -14.14 -7.87 41.00
C ASN A 29 -14.84 -6.93 40.01
N ILE A 30 -15.59 -5.94 40.50
CA ILE A 30 -16.25 -4.93 39.67
C ILE A 30 -15.20 -4.07 38.94
N VAL A 31 -14.14 -3.64 39.61
CA VAL A 31 -13.07 -2.83 39.02
C VAL A 31 -12.34 -3.62 37.93
N ILE A 32 -12.04 -4.90 38.17
CA ILE A 32 -11.43 -5.77 37.19
C ILE A 32 -12.33 -5.94 35.95
N THR A 33 -13.61 -6.17 36.15
CA THR A 33 -14.55 -6.37 35.05
C THR A 33 -14.69 -5.10 34.20
N VAL A 34 -14.80 -3.93 34.84
CA VAL A 34 -14.86 -2.64 34.12
C VAL A 34 -13.55 -2.38 33.35
N LEU A 35 -12.40 -2.64 33.97
CA LEU A 35 -11.10 -2.47 33.32
C LEU A 35 -10.96 -3.41 32.12
N ALA A 36 -11.35 -4.67 32.26
CA ALA A 36 -11.34 -5.65 31.17
C ALA A 36 -12.25 -5.24 30.02
N PHE A 37 -13.43 -4.69 30.32
CA PHE A 37 -14.36 -4.19 29.30
C PHE A 37 -13.77 -2.99 28.53
N ILE A 38 -13.18 -2.04 29.22
CA ILE A 38 -12.50 -0.90 28.61
C ILE A 38 -11.34 -1.38 27.73
N MET A 39 -10.48 -2.26 28.23
CA MET A 39 -9.37 -2.82 27.46
C MET A 39 -9.84 -3.59 26.23
N SER A 40 -10.95 -4.31 26.32
CA SER A 40 -11.53 -5.04 25.19
C SER A 40 -11.91 -4.13 24.01
N ILE A 41 -12.35 -2.91 24.30
CA ILE A 41 -12.70 -1.92 23.27
C ILE A 41 -11.46 -1.17 22.75
N PHE A 42 -10.57 -0.77 23.64
CA PHE A 42 -9.39 0.01 23.28
C PHE A 42 -8.35 -0.80 22.50
N LEU A 43 -8.16 -2.07 22.83
CA LEU A 43 -7.12 -2.92 22.26
C LEU A 43 -7.28 -3.11 20.74
N PRO A 44 -8.45 -3.44 20.19
CA PRO A 44 -8.63 -3.54 18.74
C PRO A 44 -8.46 -2.19 18.02
N ILE A 45 -8.96 -1.09 18.60
CA ILE A 45 -8.79 0.25 18.02
C ILE A 45 -7.32 0.62 17.97
N PHE A 46 -6.58 0.41 19.07
CA PHE A 46 -5.14 0.64 19.12
C PHE A 46 -4.39 -0.20 18.08
N PHE A 47 -4.74 -1.48 17.95
CA PHE A 47 -4.12 -2.37 16.97
C PHE A 47 -4.34 -1.91 15.53
N LEU A 48 -5.56 -1.45 15.19
CA LEU A 48 -5.86 -0.91 13.87
C LEU A 48 -5.07 0.37 13.58
N GLN A 49 -4.98 1.29 14.55
CA GLN A 49 -4.18 2.51 14.41
C GLN A 49 -2.69 2.20 14.28
N PHE A 50 -2.19 1.27 15.09
CA PHE A 50 -0.80 0.84 15.03
C PHE A 50 -0.44 0.19 13.70
N LYS A 51 -1.34 -0.65 13.14
CA LYS A 51 -1.18 -1.23 11.81
C LYS A 51 -1.13 -0.16 10.71
N LYS A 52 -1.93 0.91 10.85
CA LYS A 52 -1.93 2.04 9.91
C LYS A 52 -0.61 2.82 9.98
N LEU A 53 -0.03 3.03 11.17
CA LEU A 53 1.26 3.71 11.35
C LEU A 53 2.45 2.95 10.76
N ILE A 54 2.41 1.60 10.80
CA ILE A 54 3.48 0.76 10.22
C ILE A 54 3.33 0.61 8.70
N ASN A 55 2.14 0.88 8.16
CA ASN A 55 1.90 0.72 6.73
C ASN A 55 2.39 1.97 5.96
N ASN A 56 3.64 1.91 5.48
CA ASN A 56 4.26 2.96 4.68
C ASN A 56 3.78 2.98 3.22
N LYS A 57 2.68 2.31 2.91
CA LYS A 57 2.12 2.33 1.54
C LYS A 57 1.15 3.48 1.40
N ILE A 58 1.32 4.25 0.36
CA ILE A 58 0.37 5.29 -0.03
C ILE A 58 -0.97 4.62 -0.34
N GLN A 59 -2.00 5.01 0.38
CA GLN A 59 -3.34 4.45 0.24
C GLN A 59 -4.32 5.42 -0.42
N ASP A 60 -4.03 6.72 -0.35
CA ASP A 60 -4.93 7.78 -0.79
C ASP A 60 -4.23 8.80 -1.68
N ILE A 61 -4.95 9.37 -2.64
CA ILE A 61 -4.44 10.44 -3.52
C ILE A 61 -4.04 11.68 -2.72
N ASP A 62 -4.75 11.99 -1.65
CA ASP A 62 -4.45 13.14 -0.81
C ASP A 62 -3.12 12.97 -0.04
N GLU A 63 -2.81 11.75 0.38
CA GLU A 63 -1.51 11.43 0.95
C GLU A 63 -0.39 11.58 -0.10
N LEU A 64 -0.64 11.11 -1.33
CA LEU A 64 0.29 11.29 -2.44
C LEU A 64 0.54 12.77 -2.74
N ARG A 65 -0.49 13.61 -2.74
CA ARG A 65 -0.37 15.06 -2.96
C ARG A 65 0.49 15.75 -1.92
N THR A 66 0.42 15.32 -0.68
CA THR A 66 1.26 15.88 0.40
C THR A 66 2.73 15.49 0.28
N CYS A 67 3.01 14.34 -0.35
CA CYS A 67 4.37 13.84 -0.57
C CYS A 67 5.03 14.38 -1.84
N LEU A 68 4.23 14.84 -2.81
CA LEU A 68 4.73 15.35 -4.08
C LEU A 68 5.03 16.85 -4.01
N ASP A 69 6.08 17.27 -4.69
CA ASP A 69 6.35 18.68 -4.95
C ASP A 69 5.20 19.30 -5.77
N ASN A 70 4.91 20.58 -5.52
CA ASN A 70 3.85 21.33 -6.20
C ASN A 70 4.00 21.38 -7.74
N ASN A 71 5.15 20.99 -8.26
CA ASN A 71 5.45 20.97 -9.70
C ASN A 71 5.03 19.65 -10.39
N ILE A 72 4.59 18.64 -9.63
CA ILE A 72 4.20 17.35 -10.18
C ILE A 72 2.68 17.24 -10.17
N SER A 73 2.10 17.14 -11.36
CA SER A 73 0.65 16.99 -11.53
C SER A 73 0.25 15.53 -11.48
N ILE A 74 -0.75 15.20 -10.67
CA ILE A 74 -1.41 13.90 -10.70
C ILE A 74 -2.37 13.90 -11.89
N VAL A 75 -2.08 13.08 -12.89
CA VAL A 75 -2.80 13.07 -14.19
C VAL A 75 -4.04 12.16 -14.14
N GLY A 76 -4.01 11.13 -13.33
CA GLY A 76 -5.12 10.20 -13.19
C GLY A 76 -4.79 9.00 -12.31
N GLU A 77 -5.83 8.24 -12.02
CA GLU A 77 -5.79 7.01 -11.25
C GLU A 77 -6.33 5.87 -12.11
N ILE A 78 -5.68 4.71 -12.03
CA ILE A 78 -6.09 3.50 -12.73
C ILE A 78 -6.44 2.47 -11.67
N PRO A 79 -7.71 2.01 -11.60
CA PRO A 79 -8.12 1.00 -10.65
C PRO A 79 -7.44 -0.35 -10.94
N PHE A 80 -7.20 -1.12 -9.88
CA PHE A 80 -6.67 -2.47 -10.01
C PHE A 80 -7.74 -3.39 -10.61
N GLU A 81 -7.36 -4.17 -11.62
CA GLU A 81 -8.26 -5.13 -12.27
C GLU A 81 -8.34 -6.43 -11.46
N GLU A 82 -9.47 -6.68 -10.81
CA GLU A 82 -9.78 -8.00 -10.30
C GLU A 82 -10.25 -8.92 -11.44
N LYS A 83 -9.55 -10.03 -11.63
CA LYS A 83 -9.72 -11.01 -12.73
C LYS A 83 -11.13 -11.64 -12.91
N ASN A 84 -12.10 -11.25 -12.10
CA ASN A 84 -13.40 -11.92 -12.01
C ASN A 84 -14.57 -11.19 -12.69
N GLN A 85 -14.33 -10.19 -13.51
CA GLN A 85 -15.45 -9.51 -14.19
C GLN A 85 -15.72 -10.09 -15.57
N ASN A 86 -16.44 -11.23 -15.61
CA ASN A 86 -17.03 -11.84 -16.82
C ASN A 86 -18.23 -11.05 -17.40
N ASN A 87 -18.28 -9.73 -17.24
CA ASN A 87 -19.37 -8.92 -17.78
C ASN A 87 -18.86 -8.05 -18.92
N GLU A 88 -18.81 -8.61 -20.10
CA GLU A 88 -18.42 -7.92 -21.34
C GLU A 88 -19.35 -6.73 -21.73
N GLU A 89 -20.52 -6.60 -21.13
CA GLU A 89 -21.53 -5.57 -21.50
C GLU A 89 -21.60 -4.37 -20.54
N LYS A 90 -20.99 -4.41 -19.35
CA LYS A 90 -20.94 -3.24 -18.47
C LYS A 90 -19.69 -2.44 -18.77
N ARG A 91 -19.83 -1.10 -18.89
CA ARG A 91 -18.74 -0.11 -18.98
C ARG A 91 -17.56 -0.56 -18.15
N ASN A 92 -16.50 -0.98 -18.83
CA ASN A 92 -15.30 -1.45 -18.13
C ASN A 92 -14.61 -0.21 -17.50
N PRO A 93 -14.61 -0.09 -16.17
CA PRO A 93 -14.10 1.10 -15.48
C PRO A 93 -12.63 1.37 -15.81
N ILE A 94 -11.88 0.33 -16.16
CA ILE A 94 -10.48 0.43 -16.57
C ILE A 94 -10.36 1.16 -17.91
N ILE A 95 -11.21 0.81 -18.88
CA ILE A 95 -11.19 1.49 -20.19
C ILE A 95 -11.52 2.97 -20.01
N GLU A 96 -12.49 3.29 -19.15
CA GLU A 96 -12.86 4.68 -18.84
C GLU A 96 -11.74 5.43 -18.16
N SER A 97 -11.05 4.82 -17.19
CA SER A 97 -9.88 5.42 -16.55
C SER A 97 -8.76 5.75 -17.54
N PHE A 98 -8.51 4.88 -18.52
CA PHE A 98 -7.52 5.17 -19.57
C PHE A 98 -7.98 6.25 -20.54
N ASN A 99 -9.27 6.39 -20.82
CA ASN A 99 -9.80 7.48 -21.62
C ASN A 99 -9.68 8.82 -20.88
N LEU A 100 -9.95 8.84 -19.57
CA LEU A 100 -9.75 10.00 -18.72
C LEU A 100 -8.27 10.38 -18.65
N LEU A 101 -7.40 9.39 -18.42
CA LEU A 101 -5.95 9.59 -18.38
C LEU A 101 -5.43 10.18 -19.69
N ARG A 102 -5.89 9.66 -20.85
CA ARG A 102 -5.58 10.24 -22.17
C ARG A 102 -6.00 11.70 -22.26
N SER A 103 -7.24 12.01 -21.89
CA SER A 103 -7.75 13.37 -21.93
C SER A 103 -6.94 14.32 -21.04
N SER A 104 -6.56 13.87 -19.86
CA SER A 104 -5.70 14.63 -18.94
C SER A 104 -4.30 14.87 -19.54
N CYS A 105 -3.73 13.85 -20.18
CA CYS A 105 -2.45 14.01 -20.91
C CYS A 105 -2.57 15.02 -22.05
N GLU A 106 -3.69 15.04 -22.76
CA GLU A 106 -3.93 16.02 -23.83
C GLU A 106 -3.95 17.45 -23.32
N PHE A 107 -4.48 17.70 -22.11
CA PHE A 107 -4.43 19.03 -21.48
C PHE A 107 -3.03 19.49 -21.13
N LEU A 108 -2.15 18.58 -20.77
CA LEU A 108 -0.76 18.89 -20.41
C LEU A 108 0.15 19.09 -21.62
N ILE A 109 -0.25 18.53 -22.76
CA ILE A 109 0.53 18.57 -24.00
C ILE A 109 0.07 19.79 -24.81
N ASP A 110 0.98 20.71 -25.10
CA ASP A 110 0.71 21.87 -25.93
C ASP A 110 0.29 21.44 -27.36
N TYR A 111 -1.01 21.60 -27.65
CA TYR A 111 -1.59 21.22 -28.95
C TYR A 111 -1.22 22.11 -30.11
N GLN A 112 -0.64 23.29 -29.85
CA GLN A 112 -0.33 24.27 -30.91
C GLN A 112 0.82 23.86 -31.82
N LYS A 113 1.66 22.93 -31.38
CA LYS A 113 2.76 22.43 -32.20
C LYS A 113 2.30 21.23 -33.04
N LYS A 114 2.37 21.33 -34.35
CA LYS A 114 2.11 20.23 -35.33
C LYS A 114 3.17 19.12 -35.32
N GLN A 115 3.85 18.92 -34.22
CA GLN A 115 4.87 17.90 -34.05
C GLN A 115 4.32 16.64 -33.39
N ALA A 116 4.92 15.50 -33.66
CA ALA A 116 4.60 14.25 -32.98
C ALA A 116 4.80 14.42 -31.46
N LYS A 117 3.82 13.98 -30.68
CA LYS A 117 3.89 14.03 -29.23
C LYS A 117 4.53 12.75 -28.71
N VAL A 118 5.43 12.87 -27.77
CA VAL A 118 6.10 11.72 -27.15
C VAL A 118 5.73 11.65 -25.69
N ILE A 119 5.17 10.52 -25.27
CA ILE A 119 4.81 10.23 -23.87
C ILE A 119 5.76 9.14 -23.37
N GLY A 120 6.58 9.46 -22.38
CA GLY A 120 7.45 8.50 -21.72
C GLY A 120 6.77 7.94 -20.47
N ILE A 121 6.71 6.60 -20.34
CA ILE A 121 6.15 5.92 -19.16
C ILE A 121 7.27 5.18 -18.45
N THR A 122 7.49 5.56 -17.20
CA THR A 122 8.51 4.97 -16.33
C THR A 122 7.92 4.60 -14.96
N SER A 123 8.65 3.83 -14.16
CA SER A 123 8.31 3.54 -12.78
C SER A 123 9.57 3.28 -11.96
N SER A 124 9.45 3.38 -10.65
CA SER A 124 10.55 3.21 -9.70
C SER A 124 10.98 1.76 -9.54
N ILE A 125 10.01 0.83 -9.58
CA ILE A 125 10.22 -0.59 -9.30
C ILE A 125 9.72 -1.44 -10.49
N GLN A 126 10.22 -2.65 -10.57
CA GLN A 126 9.75 -3.62 -11.56
C GLN A 126 8.32 -4.10 -11.21
N SER A 127 7.51 -4.38 -12.23
CA SER A 127 6.14 -4.92 -12.10
C SER A 127 5.07 -3.93 -11.56
N GLU A 128 5.30 -2.63 -11.63
CA GLU A 128 4.32 -1.58 -11.30
C GLU A 128 3.29 -1.29 -12.40
N GLY A 129 3.29 -2.06 -13.48
CA GLY A 129 2.30 -1.90 -14.55
C GLY A 129 2.70 -0.96 -15.68
N LYS A 130 3.99 -0.55 -15.83
CA LYS A 130 4.46 0.30 -16.93
C LYS A 130 3.96 -0.13 -18.30
N THR A 131 4.23 -1.39 -18.65
CA THR A 131 3.87 -1.95 -19.96
C THR A 131 2.36 -2.02 -20.15
N TYR A 132 1.62 -2.37 -19.10
CA TYR A 132 0.15 -2.39 -19.11
C TYR A 132 -0.42 -0.99 -19.36
N THR A 133 0.10 0.02 -18.65
CA THR A 133 -0.30 1.43 -18.80
C THR A 133 0.04 1.95 -20.19
N ALA A 134 1.25 1.72 -20.68
CA ALA A 134 1.68 2.14 -22.00
C ALA A 134 0.81 1.56 -23.12
N LEU A 135 0.50 0.26 -23.03
CA LEU A 135 -0.34 -0.43 -24.01
C LEU A 135 -1.77 0.13 -24.02
N ASN A 136 -2.39 0.32 -22.85
CA ASN A 136 -3.78 0.78 -22.78
C ASN A 136 -3.93 2.27 -23.12
N ILE A 137 -2.97 3.11 -22.80
CA ILE A 137 -2.92 4.50 -23.31
C ILE A 137 -2.79 4.50 -24.82
N ALA A 138 -1.89 3.73 -25.40
CA ALA A 138 -1.75 3.64 -26.86
C ALA A 138 -3.06 3.15 -27.53
N LYS A 139 -3.72 2.17 -26.95
CA LYS A 139 -5.04 1.71 -27.40
C LYS A 139 -6.09 2.82 -27.32
N SER A 140 -6.10 3.62 -26.24
CA SER A 140 -7.03 4.72 -26.06
C SER A 140 -6.85 5.81 -27.13
N TYR A 141 -5.61 6.16 -27.47
CA TYR A 141 -5.31 7.07 -28.57
C TYR A 141 -5.68 6.50 -29.94
N SER A 142 -5.41 5.23 -30.19
CA SER A 142 -5.78 4.56 -31.45
C SER A 142 -7.29 4.53 -31.66
N LYS A 143 -8.09 4.35 -30.61
CA LYS A 143 -9.55 4.33 -30.67
C LYS A 143 -10.17 5.65 -31.17
N ILE A 144 -9.52 6.78 -30.93
CA ILE A 144 -9.94 8.10 -31.44
C ILE A 144 -9.36 8.42 -32.82
N GLY A 145 -8.72 7.46 -33.49
CA GLY A 145 -8.11 7.62 -34.81
C GLY A 145 -6.75 8.27 -34.83
N ALA A 146 -6.11 8.50 -33.68
CA ALA A 146 -4.77 9.05 -33.61
C ALA A 146 -3.73 8.02 -34.11
N LYS A 147 -2.82 8.44 -34.99
CA LYS A 147 -1.68 7.62 -35.42
C LYS A 147 -0.72 7.43 -34.25
N THR A 148 -0.72 6.25 -33.65
CA THR A 148 0.00 5.95 -32.43
C THR A 148 1.08 4.90 -32.68
N LEU A 149 2.32 5.22 -32.30
CA LEU A 149 3.44 4.28 -32.30
C LEU A 149 3.79 3.93 -30.86
N LEU A 150 3.73 2.65 -30.49
CA LEU A 150 4.14 2.15 -29.20
C LEU A 150 5.54 1.54 -29.28
N ILE A 151 6.48 2.10 -28.52
CA ILE A 151 7.87 1.66 -28.52
C ILE A 151 8.21 1.04 -27.17
N GLY A 152 8.63 -0.23 -27.17
CA GLY A 152 9.17 -0.90 -25.99
C GLY A 152 10.65 -0.59 -25.81
N PHE A 153 10.98 0.37 -24.95
CA PHE A 153 12.36 0.80 -24.70
C PHE A 153 13.02 0.10 -23.52
N ASP A 154 12.40 -0.95 -22.99
CA ASP A 154 13.02 -1.84 -22.00
C ASP A 154 13.93 -2.85 -22.72
N LEU A 155 15.20 -2.45 -22.91
CA LEU A 155 16.18 -3.28 -23.60
C LEU A 155 16.70 -4.43 -22.73
N ARG A 156 16.55 -4.32 -21.40
CA ARG A 156 17.02 -5.35 -20.46
C ARG A 156 16.07 -6.54 -20.40
N ASN A 157 14.77 -6.29 -20.31
CA ASN A 157 13.75 -7.33 -20.19
C ASN A 157 12.49 -6.98 -21.01
N PRO A 158 12.56 -7.01 -22.34
CA PRO A 158 11.44 -6.62 -23.17
C PRO A 158 10.25 -7.55 -22.97
N GLN A 159 9.11 -6.99 -22.51
CA GLN A 159 7.88 -7.75 -22.23
C GLN A 159 6.73 -7.40 -23.18
N LEU A 160 6.86 -6.33 -23.97
CA LEU A 160 5.78 -5.80 -24.81
C LEU A 160 5.21 -6.85 -25.77
N HIS A 161 6.06 -7.65 -26.38
CA HIS A 161 5.67 -8.72 -27.30
C HIS A 161 4.75 -9.77 -26.64
N LYS A 162 4.96 -10.08 -25.37
CA LYS A 162 4.12 -11.03 -24.61
C LYS A 162 2.71 -10.48 -24.37
N HIS A 163 2.60 -9.18 -24.09
CA HIS A 163 1.31 -8.54 -23.88
C HIS A 163 0.50 -8.35 -25.17
N LEU A 164 1.17 -8.32 -26.31
CA LEU A 164 0.54 -8.18 -27.62
C LEU A 164 0.30 -9.52 -28.31
N ALA A 165 0.73 -10.64 -27.71
CA ALA A 165 0.71 -11.98 -28.33
C ALA A 165 1.39 -12.01 -29.70
N ILE A 166 2.42 -11.17 -29.88
CA ILE A 166 3.22 -11.12 -31.12
C ILE A 166 4.35 -12.11 -30.96
N GLU A 167 4.48 -13.02 -31.92
CA GLU A 167 5.65 -13.89 -31.97
C GLU A 167 6.91 -13.01 -32.14
N LYS A 168 7.93 -13.32 -31.36
CA LYS A 168 9.18 -12.62 -31.40
C LYS A 168 9.90 -13.03 -32.69
N GLU A 169 9.58 -12.35 -33.78
CA GLU A 169 10.34 -12.51 -35.01
C GLU A 169 11.81 -12.22 -34.75
N LYS A 170 12.66 -13.13 -35.18
CA LYS A 170 14.06 -13.21 -34.74
C LYS A 170 14.90 -11.97 -35.04
N ASN A 171 14.43 -11.02 -35.84
CA ASN A 171 15.31 -10.04 -36.44
C ASN A 171 14.86 -8.57 -36.40
N HIS A 172 13.71 -8.22 -35.90
CA HIS A 172 13.22 -6.84 -36.01
C HIS A 172 12.77 -6.27 -34.68
N GLY A 173 13.61 -5.45 -34.04
CA GLY A 173 13.31 -4.74 -32.82
C GLY A 173 14.06 -3.39 -32.80
N ILE A 174 13.72 -2.56 -31.81
CA ILE A 174 14.34 -1.23 -31.64
C ILE A 174 15.88 -1.28 -31.64
N THR A 175 16.46 -2.35 -31.12
CA THR A 175 17.92 -2.56 -31.11
C THR A 175 18.47 -2.67 -32.51
N ASN A 176 17.79 -3.36 -33.41
CA ASN A 176 18.23 -3.50 -34.80
C ASN A 176 18.10 -2.18 -35.58
N TYR A 177 17.03 -1.43 -35.31
CA TYR A 177 16.83 -0.09 -35.84
C TYR A 177 17.94 0.86 -35.37
N LEU A 178 18.28 0.88 -34.09
CA LEU A 178 19.35 1.72 -33.53
C LEU A 178 20.72 1.33 -34.06
N LEU A 179 20.93 0.07 -34.44
CA LEU A 179 22.17 -0.41 -35.05
C LEU A 179 22.23 -0.20 -36.60
N GLY A 180 21.18 0.42 -37.18
CA GLY A 180 21.10 0.64 -38.63
C GLY A 180 20.98 -0.64 -39.46
N LYS A 181 20.48 -1.74 -38.84
CA LYS A 181 20.31 -3.04 -39.52
C LYS A 181 18.95 -3.18 -40.22
N VAL A 182 18.01 -2.28 -39.89
CA VAL A 182 16.65 -2.24 -40.43
C VAL A 182 16.24 -0.78 -40.57
N GLU A 183 15.60 -0.41 -41.69
CA GLU A 183 15.00 0.89 -41.95
C GLU A 183 13.58 1.00 -41.35
#